data_af614fe44f5b0aa5ebe1e3a2003364ea
#
_entry.id   af614fe44f5b0aa5ebe1e3a2003364ea
#
_cell.length_a   1.000
_cell.length_b   1.000
_cell.length_c   1.000
_cell.angle_alpha   90.00
_cell.angle_beta   90.00
_cell.angle_gamma   90.00
#
_symmetry.space_group_name_H-M   'P 1'
#
loop_
_entity.id
_entity.type
_entity.pdbx_description
1 polymer ?
#
loop_
_entity_poly.entity_id
_entity_poly.type
_entity_poly.pdbx_seq_one_letter_code
_entity_poly.pdbx_strand_id
1 'polypeptide(L)'
;MYTNEQEIEDFLQEYGRSRVIIETTTRATLNRAVEFEYKFNKPFYQFTTEEALEMYESVHAISVVSLQNNNLVLKHAARWFAYKHKKTVENTYEEMTKELLSEVVDVNKQRSLILSREDINNLKENLLNAIDRAIVEMLFLGVGGEWLKELTFMDASQVDKENLIVYFKTGKRIPITDEICDLLMEAFAEEELMSFGSTSRVSRVAGRWLYKVRCNALSDNSDYNDEQSVERRYRFIQRRLLLISKDLGVRLTSGGLQSSGLLWHLQRGVEETGLTFREFVRTERAKELAQRYDIRSDLYAQIIIEKFEQYFV
;
A
#
# COMPACT_ATOMS: atom_id res chain seq x y z
N MET A 1 -32.36 2.98 -17.51
CA MET A 1 -32.50 3.63 -16.20
C MET A 1 -31.15 3.50 -15.55
N TYR A 2 -30.49 4.61 -15.21
CA TYR A 2 -29.16 4.57 -14.60
C TYR A 2 -29.26 4.24 -13.12
N THR A 3 -28.20 3.70 -12.58
CA THR A 3 -28.05 3.40 -11.16
C THR A 3 -28.11 4.68 -10.33
N ASN A 4 -28.95 4.73 -9.31
CA ASN A 4 -29.07 5.90 -8.44
C ASN A 4 -28.44 5.64 -7.05
N GLU A 5 -28.21 6.71 -6.28
CA GLU A 5 -27.56 6.64 -4.97
C GLU A 5 -28.29 5.71 -4.00
N GLN A 6 -29.64 5.73 -3.98
CA GLN A 6 -30.40 4.86 -3.10
C GLN A 6 -30.18 3.37 -3.42
N GLU A 7 -30.06 3.04 -4.68
CA GLU A 7 -29.78 1.67 -5.11
C GLU A 7 -28.38 1.22 -4.71
N ILE A 8 -27.41 2.13 -4.75
CA ILE A 8 -26.04 1.86 -4.23
C ILE A 8 -26.10 1.59 -2.72
N GLU A 9 -26.83 2.40 -1.96
CA GLU A 9 -27.02 2.18 -0.53
C GLU A 9 -27.70 0.84 -0.23
N ASP A 10 -28.76 0.50 -0.95
CA ASP A 10 -29.46 -0.77 -0.81
C ASP A 10 -28.50 -1.96 -1.06
N PHE A 11 -27.69 -1.88 -2.12
CA PHE A 11 -26.69 -2.89 -2.42
C PHE A 11 -25.63 -2.99 -1.32
N LEU A 12 -25.10 -1.86 -0.84
CA LEU A 12 -24.09 -1.82 0.21
C LEU A 12 -24.60 -2.40 1.52
N GLN A 13 -25.88 -2.13 1.88
CA GLN A 13 -26.51 -2.71 3.06
C GLN A 13 -26.65 -4.24 2.96
N GLU A 14 -26.96 -4.75 1.79
CA GLU A 14 -27.11 -6.18 1.56
C GLU A 14 -25.75 -6.89 1.42
N TYR A 15 -24.83 -6.30 0.65
CA TYR A 15 -23.51 -6.85 0.39
C TYR A 15 -22.54 -6.68 1.57
N GLY A 16 -22.64 -5.55 2.29
CA GLY A 16 -21.74 -5.18 3.39
C GLY A 16 -21.96 -5.92 4.70
N ARG A 17 -23.05 -6.67 4.85
CA ARG A 17 -23.35 -7.46 6.06
C ARG A 17 -22.27 -8.49 6.42
N SER A 18 -21.32 -8.75 5.53
CA SER A 18 -20.28 -9.74 5.72
C SER A 18 -18.85 -9.17 5.95
N ARG A 19 -18.54 -7.88 5.67
CA ARG A 19 -17.16 -7.33 5.82
C ARG A 19 -17.12 -5.79 5.91
N VAL A 20 -16.79 -5.24 7.06
CA VAL A 20 -16.75 -3.79 7.40
C VAL A 20 -15.73 -2.96 6.58
N ILE A 21 -14.67 -3.55 6.05
CA ILE A 21 -13.56 -2.84 5.36
C ILE A 21 -13.87 -2.49 3.90
N ILE A 22 -14.95 -2.99 3.35
CA ILE A 22 -15.23 -2.98 1.91
C ILE A 22 -16.06 -1.76 1.48
N GLU A 23 -16.75 -1.10 2.40
CA GLU A 23 -17.74 -0.09 2.05
C GLU A 23 -17.16 1.08 1.25
N THR A 24 -16.07 1.69 1.69
CA THR A 24 -15.48 2.85 1.00
C THR A 24 -14.93 2.47 -0.39
N THR A 25 -14.25 1.33 -0.49
CA THR A 25 -13.71 0.85 -1.76
C THR A 25 -14.82 0.40 -2.70
N THR A 26 -15.82 -0.31 -2.17
CA THR A 26 -16.98 -0.77 -2.93
C THR A 26 -17.77 0.41 -3.48
N ARG A 27 -18.03 1.42 -2.66
CA ARG A 27 -18.71 2.66 -3.08
C ARG A 27 -17.92 3.39 -4.17
N ALA A 28 -16.61 3.53 -4.00
CA ALA A 28 -15.76 4.18 -5.01
C ALA A 28 -15.79 3.43 -6.35
N THR A 29 -15.80 2.10 -6.32
CA THR A 29 -15.89 1.26 -7.52
C THR A 29 -17.26 1.41 -8.20
N LEU A 30 -18.35 1.41 -7.43
CA LEU A 30 -19.70 1.62 -7.98
C LEU A 30 -19.88 3.02 -8.54
N ASN A 31 -19.43 4.06 -7.84
CA ASN A 31 -19.50 5.43 -8.33
C ASN A 31 -18.77 5.59 -9.66
N ARG A 32 -17.62 4.94 -9.81
CA ARG A 32 -16.90 4.91 -11.09
C ARG A 32 -17.75 4.25 -12.20
N ALA A 33 -18.35 3.12 -11.91
CA ALA A 33 -19.23 2.44 -12.88
C ALA A 33 -20.41 3.32 -13.29
N VAL A 34 -21.02 4.05 -12.34
CA VAL A 34 -22.11 5.00 -12.62
C VAL A 34 -21.65 6.19 -13.49
N GLU A 35 -20.44 6.71 -13.29
CA GLU A 35 -19.87 7.74 -14.17
C GLU A 35 -19.81 7.22 -15.63
N PHE A 36 -19.47 5.97 -15.84
CA PHE A 36 -19.39 5.34 -17.16
C PHE A 36 -20.76 4.95 -17.74
N GLU A 37 -21.81 4.77 -16.93
CA GLU A 37 -23.19 4.63 -17.42
C GLU A 37 -23.60 5.85 -18.25
N TYR A 38 -23.26 7.04 -17.79
CA TYR A 38 -23.52 8.28 -18.54
C TYR A 38 -22.70 8.35 -19.83
N LYS A 39 -21.45 7.88 -19.80
CA LYS A 39 -20.59 7.86 -20.98
C LYS A 39 -21.11 6.90 -22.06
N PHE A 40 -21.53 5.69 -21.67
CA PHE A 40 -21.99 4.67 -22.61
C PHE A 40 -23.50 4.64 -22.83
N ASN A 41 -24.23 5.53 -22.14
CA ASN A 41 -25.69 5.66 -22.22
C ASN A 41 -26.43 4.35 -21.94
N LYS A 42 -25.93 3.53 -21.00
CA LYS A 42 -26.53 2.29 -20.54
C LYS A 42 -26.06 1.89 -19.14
N PRO A 43 -26.85 1.10 -18.39
CA PRO A 43 -26.46 0.65 -17.05
C PRO A 43 -25.17 -0.20 -17.08
N PHE A 44 -24.33 -0.09 -16.05
CA PHE A 44 -23.04 -0.77 -15.98
C PHE A 44 -23.15 -2.31 -16.07
N TYR A 45 -24.24 -2.88 -15.59
CA TYR A 45 -24.49 -4.33 -15.69
C TYR A 45 -24.85 -4.80 -17.12
N GLN A 46 -24.84 -3.90 -18.11
CA GLN A 46 -24.99 -4.16 -19.53
C GLN A 46 -23.74 -3.77 -20.34
N PHE A 47 -22.61 -3.44 -19.68
CA PHE A 47 -21.38 -3.12 -20.39
C PHE A 47 -20.86 -4.35 -21.15
N THR A 48 -20.26 -4.10 -22.31
CA THR A 48 -19.45 -5.11 -23.00
C THR A 48 -18.10 -5.26 -22.33
N THR A 49 -17.34 -6.28 -22.74
CA THR A 49 -15.98 -6.49 -22.25
C THR A 49 -15.09 -5.28 -22.53
N GLU A 50 -15.18 -4.70 -23.72
CA GLU A 50 -14.40 -3.53 -24.12
C GLU A 50 -14.75 -2.30 -23.30
N GLU A 51 -16.02 -2.05 -23.03
CA GLU A 51 -16.47 -0.92 -22.22
C GLU A 51 -16.05 -1.07 -20.74
N ALA A 52 -16.10 -2.29 -20.23
CA ALA A 52 -15.62 -2.57 -18.88
C ALA A 52 -14.08 -2.41 -18.77
N LEU A 53 -13.33 -2.84 -19.79
CA LEU A 53 -11.87 -2.61 -19.84
C LEU A 53 -11.55 -1.12 -19.95
N GLU A 54 -12.26 -0.34 -20.77
CA GLU A 54 -12.08 1.11 -20.86
C GLU A 54 -12.36 1.80 -19.51
N MET A 55 -13.39 1.36 -18.78
CA MET A 55 -13.64 1.84 -17.44
C MET A 55 -12.48 1.49 -16.48
N TYR A 56 -11.93 0.26 -16.54
CA TYR A 56 -10.80 -0.13 -15.72
C TYR A 56 -9.53 0.62 -16.07
N GLU A 57 -9.27 0.90 -17.33
CA GLU A 57 -8.14 1.73 -17.77
C GLU A 57 -8.18 3.12 -17.12
N SER A 58 -9.37 3.73 -17.04
CA SER A 58 -9.57 5.04 -16.40
C SER A 58 -9.22 5.09 -14.91
N VAL A 59 -9.17 3.94 -14.25
CA VAL A 59 -8.76 3.84 -12.83
C VAL A 59 -7.26 4.08 -12.68
N HIS A 60 -6.48 3.89 -13.74
CA HIS A 60 -5.01 3.93 -13.70
C HIS A 60 -4.46 3.05 -12.56
N ALA A 61 -4.97 1.84 -12.44
CA ALA A 61 -4.57 0.91 -11.40
C ALA A 61 -3.11 0.46 -11.61
N ILE A 62 -2.38 0.35 -10.51
CA ILE A 62 -0.96 -0.04 -10.52
C ILE A 62 -0.77 -1.55 -10.32
N SER A 63 -1.82 -2.31 -10.12
CA SER A 63 -1.74 -3.77 -9.96
C SER A 63 -3.00 -4.46 -10.44
N VAL A 64 -2.80 -5.64 -11.02
CA VAL A 64 -3.90 -6.54 -11.42
C VAL A 64 -4.78 -6.91 -10.23
N VAL A 65 -4.19 -7.13 -9.03
CA VAL A 65 -4.94 -7.48 -7.82
C VAL A 65 -5.96 -6.40 -7.44
N SER A 66 -5.59 -5.12 -7.61
CA SER A 66 -6.53 -4.02 -7.38
C SER A 66 -7.71 -4.08 -8.34
N LEU A 67 -7.45 -4.35 -9.62
CA LEU A 67 -8.50 -4.51 -10.63
C LEU A 67 -9.36 -5.75 -10.38
N GLN A 68 -8.76 -6.88 -9.98
CA GLN A 68 -9.49 -8.09 -9.61
C GLN A 68 -10.45 -7.84 -8.44
N ASN A 69 -10.02 -7.07 -7.43
CA ASN A 69 -10.89 -6.70 -6.31
C ASN A 69 -12.05 -5.80 -6.76
N ASN A 70 -11.78 -4.82 -7.63
CA ASN A 70 -12.83 -3.97 -8.21
C ASN A 70 -13.79 -4.81 -9.07
N ASN A 71 -13.26 -5.74 -9.87
CA ASN A 71 -14.06 -6.64 -10.70
C ASN A 71 -14.95 -7.56 -9.85
N LEU A 72 -14.44 -8.07 -8.73
CA LEU A 72 -15.25 -8.88 -7.82
C LEU A 72 -16.46 -8.09 -7.28
N VAL A 73 -16.26 -6.83 -6.93
CA VAL A 73 -17.36 -5.93 -6.52
C VAL A 73 -18.38 -5.78 -7.65
N LEU A 74 -17.93 -5.43 -8.86
CA LEU A 74 -18.80 -5.21 -10.01
C LEU A 74 -19.51 -6.48 -10.46
N LYS A 75 -18.85 -7.63 -10.40
CA LYS A 75 -19.44 -8.93 -10.65
C LYS A 75 -20.67 -9.20 -9.76
N HIS A 76 -20.54 -8.93 -8.45
CA HIS A 76 -21.64 -9.10 -7.51
C HIS A 76 -22.72 -8.04 -7.70
N ALA A 77 -22.31 -6.79 -7.89
CA ALA A 77 -23.23 -5.68 -8.12
C ALA A 77 -24.04 -5.88 -9.40
N ALA A 78 -23.41 -6.25 -10.51
CA ALA A 78 -24.10 -6.48 -11.78
C ALA A 78 -25.20 -7.56 -11.66
N ARG A 79 -24.93 -8.65 -10.95
CA ARG A 79 -25.94 -9.68 -10.67
C ARG A 79 -27.13 -9.12 -9.86
N TRP A 80 -26.81 -8.37 -8.80
CA TRP A 80 -27.82 -7.79 -7.92
C TRP A 80 -28.70 -6.78 -8.64
N PHE A 81 -28.10 -5.85 -9.39
CA PHE A 81 -28.82 -4.83 -10.15
C PHE A 81 -29.66 -5.43 -11.28
N ALA A 82 -29.11 -6.40 -12.04
CA ALA A 82 -29.84 -7.11 -13.07
C ALA A 82 -31.09 -7.82 -12.49
N TYR A 83 -30.91 -8.51 -11.35
CA TYR A 83 -32.03 -9.13 -10.65
C TYR A 83 -33.09 -8.12 -10.18
N LYS A 84 -32.67 -7.04 -9.54
CA LYS A 84 -33.54 -5.97 -9.06
C LYS A 84 -34.37 -5.35 -10.21
N HIS A 85 -33.76 -5.16 -11.36
CA HIS A 85 -34.42 -4.60 -12.54
C HIS A 85 -35.10 -5.65 -13.45
N LYS A 86 -35.17 -6.90 -13.01
CA LYS A 86 -35.75 -8.02 -13.76
C LYS A 86 -35.18 -8.14 -15.19
N LYS A 87 -33.86 -7.98 -15.32
CA LYS A 87 -33.14 -8.09 -16.59
C LYS A 87 -32.37 -9.40 -16.60
N THR A 88 -32.42 -10.11 -17.73
CA THR A 88 -31.53 -11.22 -18.04
C THR A 88 -30.42 -10.65 -18.89
N VAL A 89 -29.20 -10.58 -18.33
CA VAL A 89 -27.99 -10.08 -19.02
C VAL A 89 -26.84 -11.02 -18.71
N GLU A 90 -25.99 -11.23 -19.70
CA GLU A 90 -24.68 -11.82 -19.46
C GLU A 90 -23.86 -10.88 -18.57
N ASN A 91 -23.23 -11.45 -17.54
CA ASN A 91 -22.44 -10.66 -16.61
C ASN A 91 -20.99 -10.61 -17.11
N THR A 92 -20.68 -9.61 -17.90
CA THR A 92 -19.35 -9.34 -18.47
C THR A 92 -18.22 -9.44 -17.43
N TYR A 93 -18.48 -9.04 -16.19
CA TYR A 93 -17.49 -9.10 -15.12
C TYR A 93 -17.13 -10.52 -14.67
N GLU A 94 -17.88 -11.55 -15.12
CA GLU A 94 -17.52 -12.96 -14.89
C GLU A 94 -16.47 -13.45 -15.87
N GLU A 95 -16.41 -12.83 -17.05
CA GLU A 95 -15.48 -13.17 -18.11
C GLU A 95 -14.13 -12.44 -18.01
N MET A 96 -14.03 -11.46 -17.08
CA MET A 96 -12.80 -10.69 -16.83
C MET A 96 -11.72 -11.58 -16.22
N THR A 97 -10.84 -12.10 -17.06
CA THR A 97 -9.69 -12.89 -16.63
C THR A 97 -8.57 -12.02 -16.09
N LYS A 98 -7.60 -12.62 -15.39
CA LYS A 98 -6.40 -11.93 -14.91
C LYS A 98 -5.60 -11.33 -16.08
N GLU A 99 -5.55 -12.04 -17.19
CA GLU A 99 -4.85 -11.65 -18.43
C GLU A 99 -5.46 -10.36 -18.98
N LEU A 100 -6.78 -10.32 -19.20
CA LEU A 100 -7.48 -9.13 -19.69
C LEU A 100 -7.28 -7.93 -18.75
N LEU A 101 -7.41 -8.13 -17.44
CA LEU A 101 -7.18 -7.07 -16.47
C LEU A 101 -5.72 -6.60 -16.42
N SER A 102 -4.76 -7.46 -16.79
CA SER A 102 -3.35 -7.08 -16.82
C SER A 102 -3.03 -6.09 -17.97
N GLU A 103 -3.79 -6.13 -19.05
CA GLU A 103 -3.60 -5.25 -20.21
C GLU A 103 -3.88 -3.77 -19.89
N VAL A 104 -4.77 -3.52 -18.92
CA VAL A 104 -5.18 -2.16 -18.52
C VAL A 104 -4.48 -1.66 -17.25
N VAL A 105 -3.45 -2.36 -16.78
CA VAL A 105 -2.60 -1.88 -15.68
C VAL A 105 -1.71 -0.73 -16.15
N ASP A 106 -1.70 0.37 -15.43
CA ASP A 106 -0.81 1.50 -15.69
C ASP A 106 0.63 1.20 -15.25
N VAL A 107 1.38 0.56 -16.15
CA VAL A 107 2.77 0.16 -15.92
C VAL A 107 3.67 1.38 -15.67
N ASN A 108 3.43 2.51 -16.33
CA ASN A 108 4.22 3.72 -16.14
C ASN A 108 4.01 4.29 -14.74
N LYS A 109 2.76 4.31 -14.29
CA LYS A 109 2.43 4.73 -12.92
C LYS A 109 2.99 3.74 -11.87
N GLN A 110 2.99 2.44 -12.17
CA GLN A 110 3.64 1.44 -11.32
C GLN A 110 5.14 1.70 -11.21
N ARG A 111 5.82 1.92 -12.34
CA ARG A 111 7.26 2.22 -12.38
C ARG A 111 7.59 3.51 -11.63
N SER A 112 6.75 4.54 -11.72
CA SER A 112 6.97 5.81 -11.02
C SER A 112 6.90 5.71 -9.49
N LEU A 113 6.44 4.59 -8.93
CA LEU A 113 6.43 4.33 -7.50
C LEU A 113 7.71 3.64 -7.01
N ILE A 114 8.54 3.16 -7.92
CA ILE A 114 9.80 2.50 -7.60
C ILE A 114 10.91 3.55 -7.58
N LEU A 115 11.51 3.70 -6.42
CA LEU A 115 12.60 4.61 -6.16
C LEU A 115 13.90 3.83 -5.99
N SER A 116 14.99 4.33 -6.55
CA SER A 116 16.32 3.78 -6.30
C SER A 116 16.76 4.04 -4.86
N ARG A 117 17.83 3.40 -4.40
CA ARG A 117 18.43 3.70 -3.09
C ARG A 117 18.94 5.14 -3.02
N GLU A 118 19.47 5.65 -4.12
CA GLU A 118 19.92 7.03 -4.23
C GLU A 118 18.75 8.01 -4.09
N ASP A 119 17.62 7.75 -4.77
CA ASP A 119 16.40 8.56 -4.62
C ASP A 119 15.90 8.59 -3.18
N ILE A 120 15.94 7.43 -2.47
CA ILE A 120 15.57 7.35 -1.06
C ILE A 120 16.51 8.18 -0.17
N ASN A 121 17.81 8.15 -0.43
CA ASN A 121 18.77 8.96 0.31
C ASN A 121 18.55 10.45 0.07
N ASN A 122 18.44 10.87 -1.19
CA ASN A 122 18.15 12.25 -1.56
C ASN A 122 16.82 12.74 -0.96
N LEU A 123 15.79 11.87 -0.95
CA LEU A 123 14.52 12.17 -0.32
C LEU A 123 14.70 12.43 1.19
N LYS A 124 15.44 11.58 1.90
CA LYS A 124 15.68 11.73 3.35
C LYS A 124 16.42 13.02 3.68
N GLU A 125 17.40 13.43 2.87
CA GLU A 125 18.14 14.67 3.06
C GLU A 125 17.23 15.92 3.01
N ASN A 126 16.13 15.85 2.27
CA ASN A 126 15.14 16.91 2.16
C ASN A 126 14.04 16.86 3.23
N LEU A 127 14.05 15.86 4.13
CA LEU A 127 13.06 15.71 5.19
C LEU A 127 13.58 16.31 6.50
N LEU A 128 12.81 17.26 7.05
CA LEU A 128 13.16 17.98 8.27
C LEU A 128 12.98 17.14 9.54
N ASN A 129 11.96 16.28 9.59
CA ASN A 129 11.64 15.49 10.78
C ASN A 129 12.37 14.14 10.73
N ALA A 130 13.01 13.76 11.83
CA ALA A 130 13.66 12.45 11.97
C ALA A 130 12.66 11.31 11.84
N ILE A 131 11.45 11.47 12.36
CA ILE A 131 10.34 10.52 12.18
C ILE A 131 10.03 10.24 10.71
N ASP A 132 9.99 11.26 9.86
CA ASP A 132 9.67 11.08 8.44
C ASP A 132 10.78 10.32 7.73
N ARG A 133 12.04 10.66 8.04
CA ARG A 133 13.23 9.93 7.54
C ARG A 133 13.21 8.47 7.99
N ALA A 134 12.87 8.21 9.25
CA ALA A 134 12.76 6.86 9.80
C ALA A 134 11.61 6.06 9.17
N ILE A 135 10.44 6.66 8.95
CA ILE A 135 9.31 6.01 8.28
C ILE A 135 9.71 5.57 6.87
N VAL A 136 10.32 6.46 6.09
CA VAL A 136 10.76 6.15 4.72
C VAL A 136 11.78 5.02 4.71
N GLU A 137 12.81 5.11 5.58
CA GLU A 137 13.87 4.11 5.66
C GLU A 137 13.35 2.74 6.10
N MET A 138 12.53 2.69 7.14
CA MET A 138 12.02 1.42 7.67
C MET A 138 11.06 0.73 6.71
N LEU A 139 10.22 1.48 5.99
CA LEU A 139 9.39 0.93 4.91
C LEU A 139 10.26 0.37 3.77
N PHE A 140 11.31 1.08 3.37
CA PHE A 140 12.27 0.61 2.37
C PHE A 140 12.98 -0.67 2.83
N LEU A 141 13.29 -0.81 4.11
CA LEU A 141 13.88 -2.01 4.69
C LEU A 141 12.90 -3.17 4.88
N GLY A 142 11.62 -3.02 4.55
CA GLY A 142 10.61 -4.07 4.61
C GLY A 142 9.86 -4.15 5.95
N VAL A 143 9.93 -3.11 6.77
CA VAL A 143 9.07 -3.02 7.97
C VAL A 143 7.65 -2.71 7.55
N GLY A 144 6.70 -3.52 8.00
CA GLY A 144 5.31 -3.36 7.57
C GLY A 144 4.33 -4.14 8.44
N GLY A 145 4.03 -5.33 7.99
CA GLY A 145 2.98 -6.15 8.57
C GLY A 145 1.58 -5.64 8.23
N GLU A 146 0.58 -6.35 8.71
CA GLU A 146 -0.81 -5.95 8.56
C GLU A 146 -1.04 -4.57 9.20
N TRP A 147 -1.61 -3.64 8.43
CA TRP A 147 -1.86 -2.25 8.87
C TRP A 147 -0.60 -1.51 9.35
N LEU A 148 0.58 -1.87 8.86
CA LEU A 148 1.87 -1.31 9.27
C LEU A 148 2.10 -1.38 10.79
N LYS A 149 1.57 -2.40 11.45
CA LYS A 149 1.70 -2.59 12.91
C LYS A 149 3.16 -2.60 13.37
N GLU A 150 4.04 -3.28 12.63
CA GLU A 150 5.46 -3.32 12.96
C GLU A 150 6.07 -1.92 13.03
N LEU A 151 5.75 -1.06 12.06
CA LEU A 151 6.27 0.30 12.01
C LEU A 151 5.65 1.21 13.08
N THR A 152 4.33 1.15 13.22
CA THR A 152 3.59 2.09 14.07
C THR A 152 3.73 1.83 15.57
N PHE A 153 4.08 0.61 15.96
CA PHE A 153 4.36 0.19 17.34
C PHE A 153 5.85 -0.04 17.60
N MET A 154 6.70 0.42 16.70
CA MET A 154 8.14 0.35 16.86
C MET A 154 8.64 1.38 17.87
N ASP A 155 9.46 0.96 18.82
CA ASP A 155 10.09 1.81 19.82
C ASP A 155 11.56 1.43 20.08
N ALA A 156 12.25 2.23 20.88
CA ALA A 156 13.67 2.08 21.16
C ALA A 156 14.04 0.72 21.77
N SER A 157 13.14 0.05 22.51
CA SER A 157 13.41 -1.24 23.14
C SER A 157 13.57 -2.39 22.16
N GLN A 158 13.16 -2.18 20.91
CA GLN A 158 13.28 -3.17 19.85
C GLN A 158 14.59 -3.06 19.07
N VAL A 159 15.39 -2.02 19.33
CA VAL A 159 16.66 -1.77 18.64
C VAL A 159 17.83 -2.27 19.49
N ASP A 160 18.47 -3.33 18.99
CA ASP A 160 19.72 -3.83 19.52
C ASP A 160 20.88 -3.03 18.88
N LYS A 161 21.42 -2.09 19.66
CA LYS A 161 22.49 -1.19 19.19
C LYS A 161 23.84 -1.89 19.06
N GLU A 162 24.07 -2.97 19.81
CA GLU A 162 25.35 -3.68 19.78
C GLU A 162 25.43 -4.58 18.54
N ASN A 163 24.31 -5.25 18.22
CA ASN A 163 24.26 -6.17 17.07
C ASN A 163 23.67 -5.49 15.80
N LEU A 164 23.24 -4.24 15.88
CA LEU A 164 22.60 -3.48 14.79
C LEU A 164 21.41 -4.23 14.17
N ILE A 165 20.50 -4.69 15.02
CA ILE A 165 19.30 -5.44 14.61
C ILE A 165 18.06 -4.82 15.26
N VAL A 166 17.00 -4.69 14.49
CA VAL A 166 15.66 -4.38 15.00
C VAL A 166 14.85 -5.66 15.13
N TYR A 167 14.29 -5.92 16.32
CA TYR A 167 13.49 -7.09 16.64
C TYR A 167 12.00 -6.71 16.71
N PHE A 168 11.17 -7.44 15.98
CA PHE A 168 9.73 -7.23 16.00
C PHE A 168 8.99 -8.34 16.76
N LYS A 169 7.84 -8.02 17.34
CA LYS A 169 7.00 -9.00 18.07
C LYS A 169 6.53 -10.15 17.17
N THR A 170 6.54 -9.96 15.86
CA THR A 170 6.22 -10.97 14.85
C THR A 170 7.34 -12.00 14.67
N GLY A 171 8.50 -11.83 15.32
CA GLY A 171 9.70 -12.63 15.14
C GLY A 171 10.59 -12.15 13.98
N LYS A 172 10.15 -11.15 13.22
CA LYS A 172 10.96 -10.53 12.17
C LYS A 172 12.19 -9.85 12.77
N ARG A 173 13.32 -9.96 12.07
CA ARG A 173 14.60 -9.33 12.43
C ARG A 173 15.11 -8.56 11.23
N ILE A 174 15.48 -7.31 11.42
CA ILE A 174 15.98 -6.48 10.34
C ILE A 174 17.35 -5.95 10.73
N PRO A 175 18.41 -6.34 10.00
CA PRO A 175 19.72 -5.74 10.20
C PRO A 175 19.68 -4.29 9.72
N ILE A 176 20.33 -3.43 10.49
CA ILE A 176 20.44 -1.99 10.24
C ILE A 176 21.92 -1.57 10.24
N THR A 177 22.21 -0.36 9.85
CA THR A 177 23.54 0.26 9.98
C THR A 177 23.55 1.19 11.19
N ASP A 178 24.76 1.63 11.61
CA ASP A 178 24.90 2.65 12.68
C ASP A 178 24.10 3.90 12.37
N GLU A 179 24.14 4.39 11.13
CA GLU A 179 23.41 5.56 10.67
C GLU A 179 21.90 5.40 10.82
N ILE A 180 21.37 4.20 10.53
CA ILE A 180 19.94 3.90 10.71
C ILE A 180 19.60 3.78 12.19
N CYS A 181 20.50 3.20 12.99
CA CYS A 181 20.33 3.15 14.44
C CYS A 181 20.23 4.55 15.04
N ASP A 182 21.14 5.45 14.67
CA ASP A 182 21.14 6.84 15.15
C ASP A 182 19.87 7.58 14.70
N LEU A 183 19.47 7.42 13.43
CA LEU A 183 18.22 7.97 12.92
C LEU A 183 16.99 7.49 13.71
N LEU A 184 16.93 6.21 14.06
CA LEU A 184 15.83 5.68 14.86
C LEU A 184 15.81 6.27 16.26
N MET A 185 16.98 6.40 16.91
CA MET A 185 17.07 7.04 18.24
C MET A 185 16.65 8.50 18.20
N GLU A 186 17.06 9.25 17.17
CA GLU A 186 16.61 10.62 16.94
C GLU A 186 15.08 10.68 16.77
N ALA A 187 14.51 9.82 15.94
CA ALA A 187 13.07 9.76 15.68
C ALA A 187 12.25 9.39 16.94
N PHE A 188 12.74 8.48 17.78
CA PHE A 188 12.06 8.15 19.04
C PHE A 188 12.13 9.28 20.05
N ALA A 189 13.21 10.06 20.08
CA ALA A 189 13.39 11.21 20.95
C ALA A 189 12.69 12.47 20.45
N GLU A 190 12.22 12.51 19.21
CA GLU A 190 11.63 13.73 18.61
C GLU A 190 10.34 14.16 19.33
N GLU A 191 10.36 15.39 19.86
CA GLU A 191 9.26 16.00 20.61
C GLU A 191 8.53 17.11 19.84
N GLU A 192 9.07 17.49 18.69
CA GLU A 192 8.52 18.54 17.85
C GLU A 192 8.46 18.07 16.40
N LEU A 193 7.31 18.24 15.75
CA LEU A 193 7.15 17.98 14.34
C LEU A 193 6.98 19.28 13.57
N MET A 194 7.82 19.48 12.59
CA MET A 194 7.67 20.56 11.63
C MET A 194 6.59 20.21 10.61
N SER A 195 5.73 21.18 10.30
CA SER A 195 4.71 21.02 9.25
C SER A 195 5.34 21.21 7.87
N PHE A 196 4.76 20.54 6.88
CA PHE A 196 5.11 20.74 5.47
C PHE A 196 4.47 22.02 4.93
N GLY A 197 5.13 22.65 3.94
CA GLY A 197 4.64 23.80 3.21
C GLY A 197 5.23 25.13 3.64
N SER A 198 4.79 26.23 3.03
CA SER A 198 5.36 27.58 3.14
C SER A 198 5.22 28.24 4.52
N THR A 199 4.42 27.68 5.42
CA THR A 199 4.30 28.15 6.81
C THR A 199 4.82 27.07 7.74
N SER A 200 6.10 27.21 8.16
CA SER A 200 6.72 26.32 9.13
C SER A 200 6.00 26.45 10.49
N ARG A 201 5.09 25.53 10.76
CA ARG A 201 4.47 25.41 12.09
C ARG A 201 5.10 24.24 12.82
N VAL A 202 5.54 24.48 14.04
CA VAL A 202 6.02 23.44 14.92
C VAL A 202 4.85 22.94 15.76
N SER A 203 4.68 21.63 15.84
CA SER A 203 3.70 20.97 16.69
C SER A 203 4.42 20.13 17.72
N ARG A 204 4.20 20.40 19.02
CA ARG A 204 4.71 19.53 20.08
C ARG A 204 4.00 18.18 20.04
N VAL A 205 4.79 17.12 20.11
CA VAL A 205 4.33 15.74 20.07
C VAL A 205 4.90 14.94 21.23
N ALA A 206 4.25 13.85 21.58
CA ALA A 206 4.70 12.94 22.61
C ALA A 206 4.47 11.49 22.18
N GLY A 207 5.16 10.57 22.80
CA GLY A 207 5.04 9.13 22.57
C GLY A 207 6.38 8.47 22.33
N ARG A 208 6.50 7.22 22.79
CA ARG A 208 7.73 6.42 22.68
C ARG A 208 7.91 5.73 21.32
N TRP A 209 6.85 5.69 20.52
CA TRP A 209 6.84 5.02 19.22
C TRP A 209 7.15 5.97 18.06
N LEU A 210 7.35 5.45 16.87
CA LEU A 210 7.38 6.26 15.63
C LEU A 210 6.04 6.96 15.37
N TYR A 211 4.94 6.42 15.87
CA TYR A 211 3.69 7.15 15.94
C TYR A 211 3.73 8.16 17.10
N LYS A 212 3.49 9.41 16.80
CA LYS A 212 3.45 10.50 17.79
C LYS A 212 2.07 11.13 17.87
N VAL A 213 1.69 11.53 19.08
CA VAL A 213 0.42 12.22 19.37
C VAL A 213 0.71 13.68 19.67
N ARG A 214 -0.14 14.59 19.24
CA ARG A 214 -0.02 16.00 19.69
C ARG A 214 -0.21 16.07 21.21
N CYS A 215 0.60 16.88 21.89
CA CYS A 215 0.58 16.99 23.36
C CYS A 215 -0.77 17.43 23.94
N ASN A 216 -1.66 18.00 23.13
CA ASN A 216 -3.02 18.38 23.54
C ASN A 216 -4.05 17.26 23.34
N ALA A 217 -3.64 16.11 22.80
CA ALA A 217 -4.50 14.94 22.67
C ALA A 217 -4.45 14.13 23.97
N LEU A 218 -5.59 13.60 24.38
CA LEU A 218 -5.71 12.68 25.51
C LEU A 218 -4.69 11.53 25.38
N SER A 219 -4.14 11.10 26.51
CA SER A 219 -3.13 10.05 26.63
C SER A 219 -3.37 8.89 25.66
N ASP A 220 -2.34 8.56 24.89
CA ASP A 220 -2.38 7.41 23.97
C ASP A 220 -2.30 6.10 24.76
N ASN A 221 -3.44 5.61 25.22
CA ASN A 221 -3.61 4.28 25.82
C ASN A 221 -3.76 3.19 24.73
N SER A 222 -3.17 3.39 23.55
CA SER A 222 -3.36 2.51 22.42
C SER A 222 -2.73 1.15 22.65
N ASP A 223 -3.54 0.10 22.50
CA ASP A 223 -3.15 -1.30 22.53
C ASP A 223 -2.82 -1.79 21.10
N TYR A 224 -1.83 -2.67 21.00
CA TYR A 224 -1.46 -3.37 19.77
C TYR A 224 -2.63 -4.18 19.16
N ASN A 225 -3.55 -4.64 19.98
CA ASN A 225 -4.71 -5.43 19.59
C ASN A 225 -6.00 -4.61 19.41
N ASP A 226 -5.99 -3.32 19.74
CA ASP A 226 -7.14 -2.45 19.53
C ASP A 226 -7.21 -1.97 18.08
N GLU A 227 -8.24 -2.40 17.35
CA GLU A 227 -8.43 -2.08 15.92
C GLU A 227 -8.49 -0.56 15.66
N GLN A 228 -9.17 0.20 16.53
CA GLN A 228 -9.28 1.66 16.35
C GLN A 228 -7.92 2.35 16.54
N SER A 229 -7.11 1.84 17.46
CA SER A 229 -5.76 2.31 17.69
C SER A 229 -4.87 2.02 16.49
N VAL A 230 -4.93 0.80 15.98
CA VAL A 230 -4.18 0.35 14.79
C VAL A 230 -4.56 1.19 13.58
N GLU A 231 -5.85 1.40 13.31
CA GLU A 231 -6.32 2.20 12.19
C GLU A 231 -5.85 3.66 12.30
N ARG A 232 -5.94 4.28 13.49
CA ARG A 232 -5.48 5.65 13.72
C ARG A 232 -3.99 5.81 13.42
N ARG A 233 -3.19 4.86 13.87
CA ARG A 233 -1.74 4.82 13.64
C ARG A 233 -1.41 4.61 12.17
N TYR A 234 -2.09 3.70 11.50
CA TYR A 234 -1.96 3.50 10.06
C TYR A 234 -2.27 4.78 9.28
N ARG A 235 -3.38 5.45 9.60
CA ARG A 235 -3.77 6.73 8.98
C ARG A 235 -2.72 7.82 9.21
N PHE A 236 -2.05 7.83 10.37
CA PHE A 236 -0.95 8.77 10.62
C PHE A 236 0.18 8.56 9.60
N ILE A 237 0.66 7.33 9.42
CA ILE A 237 1.72 7.03 8.45
C ILE A 237 1.30 7.42 7.02
N GLN A 238 0.09 7.02 6.61
CA GLN A 238 -0.42 7.35 5.27
C GLN A 238 -0.48 8.88 5.06
N ARG A 239 -0.91 9.61 6.08
CA ARG A 239 -0.95 11.08 6.02
C ARG A 239 0.45 11.68 5.93
N ARG A 240 1.44 11.16 6.68
CA ARG A 240 2.83 11.63 6.59
C ARG A 240 3.37 11.43 5.17
N LEU A 241 3.24 10.23 4.62
CA LEU A 241 3.66 9.92 3.25
C LEU A 241 2.97 10.83 2.21
N LEU A 242 1.68 11.11 2.37
CA LEU A 242 0.95 12.04 1.50
C LEU A 242 1.49 13.47 1.59
N LEU A 243 1.81 13.96 2.79
CA LEU A 243 2.34 15.29 2.99
C LEU A 243 3.74 15.42 2.39
N ILE A 244 4.61 14.44 2.61
CA ILE A 244 5.94 14.35 1.97
C ILE A 244 5.80 14.35 0.45
N SER A 245 4.88 13.52 -0.09
CA SER A 245 4.63 13.44 -1.52
C SER A 245 4.25 14.79 -2.13
N LYS A 246 3.41 15.56 -1.43
CA LYS A 246 2.98 16.89 -1.88
C LYS A 246 4.08 17.94 -1.81
N ASP A 247 4.89 17.89 -0.77
CA ASP A 247 5.96 18.85 -0.51
C ASP A 247 7.12 18.68 -1.49
N LEU A 248 7.52 17.44 -1.72
CA LEU A 248 8.66 17.11 -2.57
C LEU A 248 8.28 16.77 -4.04
N GLY A 249 7.00 16.77 -4.38
CA GLY A 249 6.54 16.43 -5.72
C GLY A 249 6.78 14.96 -6.13
N VAL A 250 7.08 14.08 -5.18
CA VAL A 250 7.37 12.66 -5.41
C VAL A 250 6.23 11.81 -4.86
N ARG A 251 5.70 10.90 -5.65
CA ARG A 251 4.62 10.03 -5.19
C ARG A 251 5.14 8.93 -4.26
N LEU A 252 4.83 9.02 -2.98
CA LEU A 252 5.20 8.04 -1.97
C LEU A 252 3.98 7.24 -1.49
N THR A 253 4.14 5.94 -1.43
CA THR A 253 3.19 5.02 -0.77
C THR A 253 3.99 3.99 0.03
N SER A 254 3.39 3.44 1.08
CA SER A 254 4.04 2.36 1.85
C SER A 254 4.41 1.17 0.97
N GLY A 255 3.48 0.74 0.10
CA GLY A 255 3.74 -0.35 -0.83
C GLY A 255 4.79 -0.04 -1.90
N GLY A 256 4.88 1.23 -2.36
CA GLY A 256 5.92 1.70 -3.29
C GLY A 256 7.30 1.63 -2.64
N LEU A 257 7.44 2.15 -1.42
CA LEU A 257 8.70 2.13 -0.67
C LEU A 257 9.16 0.69 -0.37
N GLN A 258 8.24 -0.18 0.06
CA GLN A 258 8.56 -1.60 0.28
C GLN A 258 8.97 -2.31 -1.03
N SER A 259 8.29 -2.00 -2.14
CA SER A 259 8.65 -2.58 -3.45
C SER A 259 10.01 -2.10 -3.92
N SER A 260 10.34 -0.82 -3.69
CA SER A 260 11.67 -0.25 -3.96
C SER A 260 12.77 -0.95 -3.18
N GLY A 261 12.56 -1.14 -1.90
CA GLY A 261 13.51 -1.83 -1.04
C GLY A 261 13.70 -3.31 -1.40
N LEU A 262 12.58 -4.02 -1.70
CA LEU A 262 12.67 -5.40 -2.15
C LEU A 262 13.45 -5.50 -3.47
N LEU A 263 13.14 -4.67 -4.46
CA LEU A 263 13.87 -4.64 -5.74
C LEU A 263 15.36 -4.39 -5.52
N TRP A 264 15.72 -3.41 -4.69
CA TRP A 264 17.12 -3.11 -4.37
C TRP A 264 17.84 -4.30 -3.75
N HIS A 265 17.22 -5.01 -2.81
CA HIS A 265 17.80 -6.21 -2.21
C HIS A 265 17.93 -7.37 -3.19
N LEU A 266 16.95 -7.52 -4.11
CA LEU A 266 17.02 -8.54 -5.16
C LEU A 266 18.16 -8.24 -6.14
N GLN A 267 18.35 -6.99 -6.56
CA GLN A 267 19.44 -6.56 -7.44
C GLN A 267 20.80 -6.85 -6.79
N ARG A 268 20.98 -6.44 -5.54
CA ARG A 268 22.20 -6.77 -4.79
C ARG A 268 22.43 -8.26 -4.65
N GLY A 269 21.38 -9.02 -4.39
CA GLY A 269 21.49 -10.48 -4.28
C GLY A 269 21.95 -11.14 -5.59
N VAL A 270 21.45 -10.68 -6.71
CA VAL A 270 21.87 -11.12 -8.06
C VAL A 270 23.32 -10.73 -8.32
N GLU A 271 23.72 -9.51 -8.03
CA GLU A 271 25.09 -9.00 -8.20
C GLU A 271 26.09 -9.78 -7.33
N GLU A 272 25.77 -9.98 -6.06
CA GLU A 272 26.65 -10.66 -5.09
C GLU A 272 26.81 -12.16 -5.38
N THR A 273 25.79 -12.79 -5.97
CA THR A 273 25.82 -14.25 -6.23
C THR A 273 26.23 -14.59 -7.67
N GLY A 274 26.15 -13.65 -8.60
CA GLY A 274 26.35 -13.87 -10.03
C GLY A 274 25.30 -14.77 -10.70
N LEU A 275 24.20 -15.07 -9.99
CA LEU A 275 23.07 -15.83 -10.54
C LEU A 275 22.21 -14.96 -11.43
N THR A 276 21.50 -15.58 -12.37
CA THR A 276 20.41 -14.87 -13.06
C THR A 276 19.29 -14.53 -12.08
N PHE A 277 18.48 -13.52 -12.37
CA PHE A 277 17.35 -13.15 -11.50
C PHE A 277 16.41 -14.33 -11.20
N ARG A 278 16.07 -15.13 -12.23
CA ARG A 278 15.18 -16.30 -12.05
C ARG A 278 15.81 -17.41 -11.19
N GLU A 279 17.13 -17.59 -11.25
CA GLU A 279 17.85 -18.52 -10.37
C GLU A 279 17.91 -17.99 -8.96
N PHE A 280 18.27 -16.70 -8.78
CA PHE A 280 18.34 -16.08 -7.46
C PHE A 280 17.01 -16.14 -6.70
N VAL A 281 15.89 -15.84 -7.37
CA VAL A 281 14.56 -15.84 -6.73
C VAL A 281 14.16 -17.21 -6.16
N ARG A 282 14.79 -18.29 -6.62
CA ARG A 282 14.54 -19.66 -6.11
C ARG A 282 15.45 -20.04 -4.92
N THR A 283 16.37 -19.19 -4.51
CA THR A 283 17.27 -19.43 -3.37
C THR A 283 16.56 -19.20 -2.02
N GLU A 284 17.09 -19.82 -0.95
CA GLU A 284 16.58 -19.58 0.40
C GLU A 284 16.74 -18.11 0.81
N ARG A 285 17.82 -17.44 0.39
CA ARG A 285 18.02 -16.00 0.62
C ARG A 285 16.90 -15.14 0.02
N ALA A 286 16.44 -15.44 -1.18
CA ALA A 286 15.31 -14.72 -1.78
C ALA A 286 14.00 -15.01 -1.05
N LYS A 287 13.82 -16.21 -0.52
CA LYS A 287 12.68 -16.59 0.30
C LYS A 287 12.67 -15.82 1.64
N GLU A 288 13.81 -15.69 2.29
CA GLU A 288 13.96 -14.85 3.49
C GLU A 288 13.64 -13.38 3.20
N LEU A 289 14.12 -12.86 2.06
CA LEU A 289 13.74 -11.52 1.60
C LEU A 289 12.24 -11.41 1.37
N ALA A 290 11.60 -12.36 0.68
CA ALA A 290 10.17 -12.39 0.48
C ALA A 290 9.39 -12.30 1.81
N GLN A 291 9.79 -13.11 2.80
CA GLN A 291 9.19 -13.10 4.14
C GLN A 291 9.40 -11.76 4.86
N ARG A 292 10.58 -11.15 4.72
CA ARG A 292 10.90 -9.83 5.25
C ARG A 292 9.93 -8.76 4.73
N TYR A 293 9.52 -8.85 3.46
CA TYR A 293 8.56 -7.96 2.81
C TYR A 293 7.11 -8.48 2.83
N ASP A 294 6.80 -9.37 3.78
CA ASP A 294 5.47 -9.92 4.04
C ASP A 294 4.86 -10.74 2.87
N ILE A 295 5.69 -11.21 1.94
CA ILE A 295 5.27 -12.16 0.89
C ILE A 295 5.37 -13.57 1.47
N ARG A 296 4.27 -14.02 2.11
CA ARG A 296 4.19 -15.30 2.85
C ARG A 296 3.55 -16.44 2.06
N SER A 297 3.62 -16.41 0.75
CA SER A 297 3.07 -17.44 -0.12
C SER A 297 4.14 -18.44 -0.51
N ASP A 298 3.76 -19.71 -0.65
CA ASP A 298 4.63 -20.72 -1.28
C ASP A 298 4.94 -20.38 -2.75
N LEU A 299 4.12 -19.50 -3.34
CA LEU A 299 4.32 -18.95 -4.69
C LEU A 299 5.14 -17.65 -4.70
N TYR A 300 5.91 -17.35 -3.62
CA TYR A 300 6.67 -16.10 -3.50
C TYR A 300 7.57 -15.84 -4.73
N ALA A 301 8.21 -16.88 -5.25
CA ALA A 301 9.10 -16.76 -6.40
C ALA A 301 8.34 -16.28 -7.65
N GLN A 302 7.15 -16.83 -7.90
CA GLN A 302 6.31 -16.39 -9.03
C GLN A 302 5.84 -14.95 -8.85
N ILE A 303 5.42 -14.59 -7.64
CA ILE A 303 4.98 -13.22 -7.32
C ILE A 303 6.12 -12.21 -7.55
N ILE A 304 7.34 -12.55 -7.13
CA ILE A 304 8.53 -11.71 -7.33
C ILE A 304 8.88 -11.59 -8.81
N ILE A 305 8.86 -12.70 -9.57
CA ILE A 305 9.15 -12.71 -11.01
C ILE A 305 8.12 -11.83 -11.74
N GLU A 306 6.82 -12.07 -11.55
CA GLU A 306 5.75 -11.30 -12.19
C GLU A 306 5.89 -9.79 -11.92
N LYS A 307 6.38 -9.42 -10.74
CA LYS A 307 6.46 -8.00 -10.34
C LYS A 307 7.74 -7.31 -10.79
N PHE A 308 8.86 -8.00 -10.78
CA PHE A 308 10.17 -7.36 -10.87
C PHE A 308 11.05 -7.79 -12.04
N GLU A 309 10.72 -8.84 -12.79
CA GLU A 309 11.56 -9.32 -13.90
C GLU A 309 11.90 -8.23 -14.91
N GLN A 310 10.97 -7.31 -15.18
CA GLN A 310 11.17 -6.18 -16.09
C GLN A 310 12.31 -5.21 -15.69
N TYR A 311 12.83 -5.31 -14.46
CA TYR A 311 13.95 -4.48 -13.97
C TYR A 311 15.30 -5.18 -14.05
N PHE A 312 15.36 -6.41 -14.58
CA PHE A 312 16.56 -7.24 -14.72
C PHE A 312 16.87 -7.60 -16.18
N VAL A 313 16.27 -6.89 -17.13
CA VAL A 313 16.45 -7.09 -18.59
C VAL A 313 17.54 -6.17 -19.11
#